data_ae912be9c1d50618f4d4d185ad116dd6
#
_entry.id   ae912be9c1d50618f4d4d185ad116dd6
#
_cell.length_a   1.000
_cell.length_b   1.000
_cell.length_c   1.000
_cell.angle_alpha   90.00
_cell.angle_beta   90.00
_cell.angle_gamma   90.00
#
_symmetry.space_group_name_H-M   'P 1'
#
loop_
_entity.id
_entity.type
_entity.pdbx_description
1 polymer ?
#
loop_
_entity_poly.entity_id
_entity_poly.type
_entity_poly.pdbx_seq_one_letter_code
_entity_poly.pdbx_strand_id
1 'polypeptide(L)'
;MRSTRVAEQMKKELADIISRKIKDPRVGFVTVTDVEVTGDLQQATAYITCLGNERERQDTLKGLEKAKGFIRSEISHRIRLRVTPELSFAFDSSVEYGNRIDSLLRQLNDSQDQ
;
A
#
# COMPACT_ATOMS: atom_id res chain seq x y z
N MET A 1 7.28 1.44 20.73
CA MET A 1 7.56 0.19 20.02
C MET A 1 8.25 0.47 18.71
N ARG A 2 9.35 -0.25 18.48
CA ARG A 2 10.19 -0.02 17.30
C ARG A 2 9.46 -0.20 15.98
N SER A 3 8.70 -1.28 15.85
CA SER A 3 8.01 -1.58 14.59
C SER A 3 6.98 -0.52 14.22
N THR A 4 6.25 0.00 15.19
CA THR A 4 5.27 1.06 14.95
C THR A 4 5.93 2.37 14.50
N ARG A 5 7.02 2.73 15.17
CA ARG A 5 7.76 3.95 14.82
C ARG A 5 8.39 3.83 13.43
N VAL A 6 8.97 2.69 13.12
CA VAL A 6 9.53 2.42 11.79
C VAL A 6 8.43 2.45 10.74
N ALA A 7 7.27 1.85 11.04
CA ALA A 7 6.15 1.83 10.12
C ALA A 7 5.64 3.24 9.81
N GLU A 8 5.52 4.10 10.81
CA GLU A 8 5.10 5.48 10.62
C GLU A 8 6.10 6.25 9.75
N GLN A 9 7.37 6.07 10.02
CA GLN A 9 8.42 6.72 9.24
C GLN A 9 8.44 6.19 7.81
N MET A 10 8.30 4.88 7.62
CA MET A 10 8.24 4.29 6.30
C MET A 10 7.01 4.78 5.52
N LYS A 11 5.88 4.91 6.18
CA LYS A 11 4.66 5.42 5.55
C LYS A 11 4.90 6.80 4.95
N LYS A 12 5.51 7.68 5.71
CA LYS A 12 5.82 9.05 5.28
C LYS A 12 6.78 9.05 4.10
N GLU A 13 7.86 8.27 4.20
CA GLU A 13 8.86 8.22 3.16
C GLU A 13 8.35 7.55 1.90
N LEU A 14 7.57 6.48 2.04
CA LEU A 14 6.97 5.80 0.89
C LEU A 14 6.03 6.71 0.12
N ALA A 15 5.21 7.48 0.82
CA ALA A 15 4.30 8.43 0.17
C ALA A 15 5.09 9.44 -0.66
N ASP A 16 6.19 9.95 -0.14
CA ASP A 16 7.05 10.88 -0.86
C ASP A 16 7.73 10.23 -2.06
N ILE A 17 8.30 9.06 -1.88
CA ILE A 17 8.99 8.35 -2.96
C ILE A 17 8.04 8.05 -4.09
N ILE A 18 6.87 7.52 -3.78
CA ILE A 18 5.90 7.14 -4.81
C ILE A 18 5.40 8.36 -5.57
N SER A 19 5.12 9.46 -4.87
CA SER A 19 4.60 10.66 -5.52
C SER A 19 5.65 11.41 -6.32
N ARG A 20 6.90 11.40 -5.89
CA ARG A 20 7.95 12.23 -6.51
C ARG A 20 8.91 11.47 -7.40
N LYS A 21 9.19 10.21 -7.08
CA LYS A 21 10.28 9.45 -7.71
C LYS A 21 9.79 8.40 -8.69
N ILE A 22 8.56 7.95 -8.54
CA ILE A 22 8.02 6.92 -9.44
C ILE A 22 7.34 7.62 -10.62
N LYS A 23 7.89 7.40 -11.80
CA LYS A 23 7.39 8.02 -13.02
C LYS A 23 6.83 7.01 -14.02
N ASP A 24 6.45 5.84 -13.54
CA ASP A 24 5.81 4.83 -14.37
C ASP A 24 4.38 5.28 -14.68
N PRO A 25 3.99 5.39 -15.95
CA PRO A 25 2.65 5.85 -16.30
C PRO A 25 1.54 4.92 -15.81
N ARG A 26 1.87 3.67 -15.44
CA ARG A 26 0.91 2.76 -14.85
C ARG A 26 0.60 3.10 -13.40
N VAL A 27 1.49 3.82 -12.74
CA VAL A 27 1.31 4.26 -11.36
C VAL A 27 0.66 5.63 -11.40
N GLY A 28 -0.66 5.67 -11.21
CA GLY A 28 -1.41 6.92 -11.17
C GLY A 28 -1.39 7.53 -9.77
N PHE A 29 -2.52 8.08 -9.36
CA PHE A 29 -2.65 8.62 -8.03
C PHE A 29 -2.71 7.49 -7.02
N VAL A 30 -1.65 7.33 -6.26
CA VAL A 30 -1.53 6.31 -5.22
C VAL A 30 -1.39 7.00 -3.88
N THR A 31 -2.20 6.59 -2.93
CA THR A 31 -2.10 7.05 -1.55
C THR A 31 -1.65 5.87 -0.68
N VAL A 32 -0.58 6.08 0.09
CA VAL A 32 -0.17 5.10 1.10
C VAL A 32 -1.00 5.36 2.34
N THR A 33 -1.87 4.43 2.68
CA THR A 33 -2.80 4.60 3.79
C THR A 33 -2.23 4.08 5.10
N ASP A 34 -1.38 3.06 5.03
CA ASP A 34 -0.77 2.49 6.22
C ASP A 34 0.44 1.66 5.83
N VAL A 35 1.28 1.38 6.82
CA VAL A 35 2.42 0.46 6.66
C VAL A 35 2.47 -0.41 7.90
N GLU A 36 2.57 -1.72 7.69
CA GLU A 36 2.79 -2.67 8.77
C GLU A 36 4.19 -3.26 8.63
N VAL A 37 4.92 -3.28 9.72
CA VAL A 37 6.26 -3.86 9.76
C VAL A 37 6.26 -4.97 10.80
N THR A 38 6.83 -6.12 10.44
CA THR A 38 6.91 -7.25 11.37
C THR A 38 7.80 -6.89 12.56
N GLY A 39 7.57 -7.57 13.68
CA GLY A 39 8.30 -7.29 14.93
C GLY A 39 9.80 -7.43 14.81
N ASP A 40 10.28 -8.31 13.92
CA ASP A 40 11.70 -8.51 13.64
C ASP A 40 12.24 -7.52 12.60
N LEU A 41 11.40 -6.62 12.08
CA LEU A 41 11.74 -5.61 11.07
C LEU A 41 12.22 -6.21 9.74
N GLN A 42 11.85 -7.45 9.44
CA GLN A 42 12.29 -8.11 8.21
C GLN A 42 11.32 -7.93 7.05
N GLN A 43 10.05 -7.71 7.33
CA GLN A 43 9.04 -7.55 6.31
C GLN A 43 8.16 -6.34 6.58
N ALA A 44 7.85 -5.62 5.52
CA ALA A 44 6.98 -4.46 5.58
C ALA A 44 5.92 -4.57 4.49
N THR A 45 4.68 -4.29 4.84
CA THR A 45 3.57 -4.23 3.89
C THR A 45 3.05 -2.82 3.83
N ALA A 46 3.08 -2.23 2.65
CA ALA A 46 2.53 -0.90 2.41
C ALA A 46 1.12 -1.05 1.85
N TYR A 47 0.16 -0.53 2.58
CA TYR A 47 -1.23 -0.53 2.15
C TYR A 47 -1.49 0.73 1.35
N ILE A 48 -2.09 0.57 0.18
CA ILE A 48 -2.30 1.66 -0.77
C ILE A 48 -3.75 1.71 -1.22
N THR A 49 -4.17 2.89 -1.64
CA THR A 49 -5.40 3.07 -2.40
C THR A 49 -5.06 3.78 -3.70
N CYS A 50 -5.83 3.53 -4.74
CA CYS A 50 -5.70 4.26 -5.99
C CYS A 50 -7.08 4.37 -6.64
N LEU A 51 -7.22 5.37 -7.49
CA LEU A 51 -8.45 5.57 -8.25
C LEU A 51 -8.41 4.72 -9.51
N GLY A 52 -9.59 4.29 -9.94
CA GLY A 52 -9.72 3.57 -11.18
C GLY A 52 -10.45 2.25 -11.04
N ASN A 53 -10.64 1.58 -12.16
CA ASN A 53 -11.28 0.27 -12.19
C ASN A 53 -10.28 -0.82 -11.78
N GLU A 54 -10.74 -2.06 -11.76
CA GLU A 54 -9.92 -3.18 -11.32
C GLU A 54 -8.65 -3.32 -12.16
N ARG A 55 -8.76 -3.14 -13.47
CA ARG A 55 -7.62 -3.24 -14.37
C ARG A 55 -6.58 -2.16 -14.07
N GLU A 56 -7.03 -0.93 -13.88
CA GLU A 56 -6.14 0.19 -13.55
C GLU A 56 -5.45 -0.03 -12.21
N ARG A 57 -6.18 -0.59 -11.24
CA ARG A 57 -5.63 -0.91 -9.93
C ARG A 57 -4.55 -1.98 -10.05
N GLN A 58 -4.80 -3.02 -10.85
CA GLN A 58 -3.81 -4.07 -11.07
C GLN A 58 -2.59 -3.53 -11.79
N ASP A 59 -2.77 -2.65 -12.77
CA ASP A 59 -1.66 -2.02 -13.48
C ASP A 59 -0.82 -1.16 -12.52
N THR A 60 -1.47 -0.43 -11.61
CA THR A 60 -0.78 0.35 -10.59
C THR A 60 0.06 -0.56 -9.69
N LEU A 61 -0.52 -1.66 -9.25
CA LEU A 61 0.19 -2.61 -8.39
C LEU A 61 1.40 -3.21 -9.11
N LYS A 62 1.25 -3.57 -10.38
CA LYS A 62 2.36 -4.08 -11.19
C LYS A 62 3.47 -3.04 -11.33
N GLY A 63 3.12 -1.80 -11.54
CA GLY A 63 4.10 -0.72 -11.63
C GLY A 63 4.88 -0.55 -10.34
N LEU A 64 4.20 -0.61 -9.21
CA LEU A 64 4.84 -0.52 -7.89
C LEU A 64 5.73 -1.73 -7.62
N GLU A 65 5.26 -2.93 -7.96
CA GLU A 65 6.07 -4.15 -7.79
C GLU A 65 7.33 -4.08 -8.63
N LYS A 66 7.24 -3.57 -9.84
CA LYS A 66 8.40 -3.40 -10.71
C LYS A 66 9.40 -2.38 -10.14
N ALA A 67 8.90 -1.35 -9.48
CA ALA A 67 9.74 -0.31 -8.86
C ALA A 67 10.20 -0.66 -7.45
N LYS A 68 9.84 -1.83 -6.95
CA LYS A 68 10.09 -2.23 -5.56
C LYS A 68 11.56 -2.11 -5.16
N GLY A 69 12.47 -2.57 -6.01
CA GLY A 69 13.90 -2.49 -5.73
C GLY A 69 14.39 -1.07 -5.57
N PHE A 70 13.93 -0.18 -6.45
CA PHE A 70 14.25 1.24 -6.36
C PHE A 70 13.67 1.85 -5.07
N ILE A 71 12.43 1.53 -4.76
CA ILE A 71 11.76 2.05 -3.56
C ILE A 71 12.49 1.58 -2.30
N ARG A 72 12.88 0.31 -2.23
CA ARG A 72 13.65 -0.21 -1.10
C ARG A 72 14.99 0.50 -0.96
N SER A 73 15.66 0.75 -2.07
CA SER A 73 16.93 1.47 -2.07
C SER A 73 16.76 2.87 -1.51
N GLU A 74 15.72 3.58 -1.93
CA GLU A 74 15.42 4.93 -1.42
C GLU A 74 15.12 4.89 0.07
N ILE A 75 14.35 3.90 0.53
CA ILE A 75 14.04 3.74 1.95
C ILE A 75 15.33 3.53 2.75
N SER A 76 16.24 2.71 2.25
CA SER A 76 17.50 2.44 2.94
C SER A 76 18.36 3.68 3.08
N HIS A 77 18.27 4.63 2.15
CA HIS A 77 19.00 5.89 2.23
C HIS A 77 18.35 6.89 3.18
N ARG A 78 17.03 6.82 3.33
CA ARG A 78 16.28 7.81 4.13
C ARG A 78 16.09 7.38 5.57
N ILE A 79 16.00 6.07 5.81
CA ILE A 79 15.78 5.53 7.15
C ILE A 79 16.98 4.65 7.50
N ARG A 80 17.66 4.99 8.58
CA ARG A 80 18.82 4.21 9.02
C ARG A 80 18.34 2.97 9.76
N LEU A 81 18.20 1.89 9.03
CA LEU A 81 17.90 0.58 9.58
C LEU A 81 19.07 -0.34 9.32
N ARG A 82 19.28 -1.28 10.24
CA ARG A 82 20.33 -2.28 10.10
C ARG A 82 20.13 -3.11 8.84
N VAL A 83 18.88 -3.48 8.60
CA VAL A 83 18.49 -4.21 7.39
C VAL A 83 17.20 -3.57 6.90
N THR A 84 17.13 -3.29 5.60
CA THR A 84 15.90 -2.76 5.01
C THR A 84 14.89 -3.91 4.88
N PRO A 85 13.68 -3.76 5.41
CA PRO A 85 12.67 -4.82 5.31
C PRO A 85 12.32 -5.16 3.87
N GLU A 86 11.95 -6.40 3.63
CA GLU A 86 11.34 -6.80 2.37
C GLU A 86 10.01 -6.06 2.23
N LEU A 87 9.78 -5.48 1.07
CA LEU A 87 8.62 -4.62 0.85
C LEU A 87 7.57 -5.35 0.03
N SER A 88 6.33 -5.24 0.47
CA SER A 88 5.17 -5.74 -0.26
C SER A 88 4.13 -4.65 -0.35
N PHE A 89 3.34 -4.65 -1.41
CA PHE A 89 2.23 -3.72 -1.58
C PHE A 89 0.92 -4.47 -1.58
N ALA A 90 -0.07 -3.89 -0.91
CA ALA A 90 -1.41 -4.45 -0.87
C ALA A 90 -2.41 -3.30 -0.88
N PHE A 91 -3.59 -3.54 -1.41
CA PHE A 91 -4.64 -2.55 -1.33
C PHE A 91 -5.18 -2.48 0.09
N ASP A 92 -5.52 -1.26 0.52
CA ASP A 92 -6.04 -1.04 1.86
C ASP A 92 -7.45 -1.61 1.96
N SER A 93 -7.56 -2.71 2.67
CA SER A 93 -8.82 -3.41 2.85
C SER A 93 -9.82 -2.60 3.65
N SER A 94 -9.37 -1.65 4.48
CA SER A 94 -10.31 -0.86 5.28
C SER A 94 -11.15 0.06 4.41
N VAL A 95 -10.56 0.67 3.37
CA VAL A 95 -11.30 1.50 2.43
C VAL A 95 -12.20 0.63 1.55
N GLU A 96 -11.66 -0.46 1.01
CA GLU A 96 -12.44 -1.40 0.22
C GLU A 96 -13.50 -2.09 1.05
N TYR A 97 -13.18 -2.37 2.30
CA TYR A 97 -14.10 -3.00 3.23
C TYR A 97 -15.32 -2.11 3.47
N GLY A 98 -15.13 -0.79 3.61
CA GLY A 98 -16.24 0.14 3.72
C GLY A 98 -17.17 0.06 2.51
N ASN A 99 -16.60 0.11 1.31
CA ASN A 99 -17.36 -0.04 0.07
C ASN A 99 -18.00 -1.42 -0.05
N ARG A 100 -17.29 -2.44 0.39
CA ARG A 100 -17.78 -3.81 0.36
C ARG A 100 -18.92 -4.04 1.32
N ILE A 101 -18.87 -3.44 2.49
CA ILE A 101 -19.95 -3.55 3.47
C ILE A 101 -21.22 -2.98 2.87
N ASP A 102 -21.16 -1.82 2.22
CA ASP A 102 -22.32 -1.25 1.56
C ASP A 102 -22.88 -2.21 0.50
N SER A 103 -22.01 -2.78 -0.31
CA SER A 103 -22.41 -3.75 -1.33
C SER A 103 -23.02 -5.01 -0.72
N LEU A 104 -22.38 -5.53 0.34
CA LEU A 104 -22.86 -6.72 1.03
C LEU A 104 -24.21 -6.48 1.70
N LEU A 105 -24.38 -5.32 2.31
CA LEU A 105 -25.67 -4.97 2.90
C LEU A 105 -26.77 -4.91 1.86
N ARG A 106 -26.47 -4.36 0.70
CA ARG A 106 -27.43 -4.35 -0.42
C ARG A 106 -27.74 -5.77 -0.88
N GLN A 107 -26.72 -6.61 -1.03
CA GLN A 107 -26.91 -8.00 -1.43
C GLN A 107 -27.72 -8.79 -0.41
N LEU A 108 -27.45 -8.57 0.88
CA LEU A 108 -28.21 -9.21 1.93
C LEU A 108 -29.67 -8.79 1.92
N ASN A 109 -29.92 -7.51 1.71
CA ASN A 109 -31.29 -7.03 1.60
C ASN A 109 -31.99 -7.64 0.39
N ASP A 110 -31.31 -7.71 -0.75
CA ASP A 110 -31.84 -8.34 -1.95
C ASP A 110 -32.11 -9.82 -1.73
N SER A 111 -31.19 -10.49 -1.02
CA SER A 111 -31.33 -11.91 -0.71
C SER A 111 -32.49 -12.17 0.26
N GLN A 112 -32.70 -11.26 1.20
CA GLN A 112 -33.80 -11.37 2.15
C GLN A 112 -35.15 -11.14 1.50
N ASP A 113 -35.18 -10.38 0.44
CA ASP A 113 -36.39 -10.12 -0.34
C ASP A 113 -36.77 -11.31 -1.24
N GLN A 114 -35.86 -12.26 -1.35
CA GLN A 114 -36.10 -13.49 -2.09
C GLN A 114 -36.61 -14.58 -1.14
#